data_883f38af4d82643f490de39821594ee1
#
_entry.id   883f38af4d82643f490de39821594ee1
#
_cell.length_a   1.000
_cell.length_b   1.000
_cell.length_c   1.000
_cell.angle_alpha   90.00
_cell.angle_beta   90.00
_cell.angle_gamma   90.00
#
_symmetry.space_group_name_H-M   'P 1'
#
loop_
_entity.id
_entity.type
_entity.pdbx_description
1 polymer ?
#
loop_
_entity_poly.entity_id
_entity_poly.type
_entity_poly.pdbx_seq_one_letter_code
_entity_poly.pdbx_strand_id
1 'polypeptide(L)'
;REDYRMGYLWKTDELICYDVINPTQYVFHEETETCTPVYTKYDENYERFYANALKDVEDAKKTNEYMLDMENHPNWFDASFISWLSYDSLNIELPDANMFLAPIINWGKYREENGRLVMPVSVRLNHAIADGYLVANVFRLLEQEIKSFIK
;
A
#
# COMPACT_ATOMS: atom_id res chain seq x y z
N ARG A 1 -2.17 7.48 12.89
CA ARG A 1 -3.55 7.73 13.33
C ARG A 1 -4.33 6.42 13.31
N GLU A 2 -5.28 6.29 14.21
CA GLU A 2 -6.14 5.11 14.33
C GLU A 2 -7.00 4.92 13.07
N ASP A 3 -7.55 6.00 12.53
CA ASP A 3 -8.38 5.99 11.31
C ASP A 3 -7.75 5.23 10.13
N TYR A 4 -6.44 5.24 10.00
CA TYR A 4 -5.74 4.54 8.89
C TYR A 4 -5.40 3.09 9.22
N ARG A 5 -5.64 2.65 10.45
CA ARG A 5 -5.27 1.31 10.95
C ARG A 5 -6.49 0.46 11.30
N MET A 6 -7.66 0.85 10.82
CA MET A 6 -8.89 0.10 11.03
C MET A 6 -8.96 -1.14 10.14
N GLY A 7 -9.47 -2.20 10.70
CA GLY A 7 -9.77 -3.43 10.00
C GLY A 7 -11.13 -4.01 10.41
N TYR A 8 -11.60 -4.97 9.64
CA TYR A 8 -12.83 -5.70 9.92
C TYR A 8 -12.55 -7.19 9.95
N LEU A 9 -12.92 -7.83 11.05
CA LEU A 9 -12.78 -9.26 11.26
C LEU A 9 -14.07 -9.98 10.85
N TRP A 10 -14.08 -10.55 9.65
CA TRP A 10 -15.26 -11.22 9.07
C TRP A 10 -15.78 -12.39 9.90
N LYS A 11 -14.89 -13.10 10.61
CA LYS A 11 -15.28 -14.27 11.42
C LYS A 11 -16.07 -13.90 12.67
N THR A 12 -15.81 -12.72 13.24
CA THR A 12 -16.41 -12.26 14.51
C THR A 12 -17.33 -11.07 14.34
N ASP A 13 -17.44 -10.51 13.12
CA ASP A 13 -18.23 -9.31 12.83
C ASP A 13 -17.80 -8.10 13.68
N GLU A 14 -16.49 -7.90 13.80
CA GLU A 14 -15.90 -6.88 14.67
C GLU A 14 -15.04 -5.89 13.90
N LEU A 15 -15.16 -4.61 14.28
CA LEU A 15 -14.20 -3.58 13.92
C LEU A 15 -13.01 -3.63 14.87
N ILE A 16 -11.81 -3.56 14.32
CA ILE A 16 -10.56 -3.56 15.07
C ILE A 16 -9.67 -2.39 14.64
N CYS A 17 -8.94 -1.83 15.59
CA CYS A 17 -7.84 -0.91 15.30
C CYS A 17 -6.51 -1.61 15.57
N TYR A 18 -5.71 -1.80 14.53
CA TYR A 18 -4.38 -2.40 14.68
C TYR A 18 -3.37 -1.41 15.25
N ASP A 19 -2.44 -1.88 16.08
CA ASP A 19 -1.32 -1.05 16.56
C ASP A 19 -0.39 -0.68 15.40
N VAL A 20 -0.18 -1.60 14.47
CA VAL A 20 0.64 -1.44 13.26
C VAL A 20 -0.06 -2.07 12.08
N ILE A 21 0.01 -1.43 10.92
CA ILE A 21 -0.34 -2.00 9.62
C ILE A 21 0.91 -2.13 8.75
N ASN A 22 0.95 -3.15 7.93
CA ASN A 22 2.12 -3.52 7.15
C ASN A 22 1.85 -3.41 5.66
N PRO A 23 2.77 -2.90 4.85
CA PRO A 23 2.56 -2.81 3.42
C PRO A 23 2.55 -4.19 2.76
N THR A 24 1.62 -4.37 1.83
CA THR A 24 1.63 -5.45 0.86
C THR A 24 1.98 -4.88 -0.49
N GLN A 25 3.05 -5.38 -1.08
CA GLN A 25 3.55 -5.02 -2.41
C GLN A 25 3.23 -6.16 -3.39
N TYR A 26 3.50 -5.93 -4.68
CA TYR A 26 3.27 -6.94 -5.71
C TYR A 26 4.52 -7.13 -6.56
N VAL A 27 4.94 -8.38 -6.72
CA VAL A 27 6.02 -8.77 -7.62
C VAL A 27 5.41 -9.34 -8.89
N PHE A 28 5.69 -8.71 -10.03
CA PHE A 28 5.24 -9.15 -11.33
C PHE A 28 6.16 -10.22 -11.91
N HIS A 29 5.58 -11.28 -12.45
CA HIS A 29 6.24 -12.39 -13.13
C HIS A 29 5.94 -12.31 -14.62
N GLU A 30 6.93 -11.95 -15.42
CA GLU A 30 6.76 -11.77 -16.88
C GLU A 30 6.35 -13.04 -17.61
N GLU A 31 6.87 -14.20 -17.18
CA GLU A 31 6.61 -15.49 -17.84
C GLU A 31 5.14 -15.95 -17.71
N THR A 32 4.50 -15.59 -16.62
CA THR A 32 3.11 -16.00 -16.32
C THR A 32 2.11 -14.85 -16.41
N GLU A 33 2.59 -13.62 -16.58
CA GLU A 33 1.81 -12.37 -16.53
C GLU A 33 0.96 -12.26 -15.26
N THR A 34 1.49 -12.76 -14.14
CA THR A 34 0.83 -12.73 -12.83
C THR A 34 1.60 -11.93 -11.81
N CYS A 35 0.95 -11.60 -10.69
CA CYS A 35 1.58 -10.91 -9.57
C CYS A 35 1.50 -11.76 -8.29
N THR A 36 2.60 -11.83 -7.56
CA THR A 36 2.64 -12.39 -6.21
C THR A 36 2.57 -11.25 -5.19
N PRO A 37 1.56 -11.20 -4.30
CA PRO A 37 1.53 -10.24 -3.21
C PRO A 37 2.58 -10.57 -2.16
N VAL A 38 3.24 -9.54 -1.66
CA VAL A 38 4.37 -9.64 -0.72
C VAL A 38 4.10 -8.77 0.49
N TYR A 39 3.97 -9.41 1.63
CA TYR A 39 3.80 -8.74 2.91
C TYR A 39 5.17 -8.46 3.53
N THR A 40 5.44 -7.20 3.87
CA THR A 40 6.65 -6.81 4.59
C THR A 40 6.30 -6.26 5.97
N LYS A 41 6.87 -6.85 7.01
CA LYS A 41 6.66 -6.37 8.37
C LYS A 41 7.28 -4.98 8.56
N TYR A 42 6.49 -4.03 9.06
CA TYR A 42 6.95 -2.68 9.37
C TYR A 42 8.04 -2.70 10.44
N ASP A 43 9.05 -1.86 10.26
CA ASP A 43 10.09 -1.54 11.25
C ASP A 43 10.26 -0.02 11.30
N GLU A 44 10.35 0.54 12.48
CA GLU A 44 10.57 1.99 12.66
C GLU A 44 11.93 2.45 12.13
N ASN A 45 12.93 1.56 12.12
CA ASN A 45 14.20 1.82 11.48
C ASN A 45 14.09 1.59 9.98
N TYR A 46 14.20 2.67 9.21
CA TYR A 46 14.07 2.63 7.76
C TYR A 46 15.04 1.66 7.08
N GLU A 47 16.30 1.62 7.51
CA GLU A 47 17.31 0.74 6.88
C GLU A 47 16.96 -0.74 7.06
N ARG A 48 16.47 -1.10 8.26
CA ARG A 48 16.01 -2.48 8.53
C ARG A 48 14.75 -2.80 7.73
N PHE A 49 13.78 -1.87 7.72
CA PHE A 49 12.57 -2.04 6.92
C PHE A 49 12.91 -2.25 5.44
N TYR A 50 13.77 -1.41 4.88
CA TYR A 50 14.18 -1.48 3.48
C TYR A 50 14.89 -2.80 3.16
N ALA A 51 15.82 -3.24 4.01
CA ALA A 51 16.51 -4.52 3.84
C ALA A 51 15.55 -5.72 3.88
N ASN A 52 14.56 -5.70 4.79
CA ASN A 52 13.53 -6.73 4.87
C ASN A 52 12.65 -6.71 3.61
N ALA A 53 12.19 -5.56 3.17
CA ALA A 53 11.38 -5.41 1.97
C ALA A 53 12.10 -5.93 0.71
N LEU A 54 13.37 -5.61 0.56
CA LEU A 54 14.18 -6.14 -0.55
C LEU A 54 14.27 -7.68 -0.50
N LYS A 55 14.51 -8.25 0.68
CA LYS A 55 14.56 -9.70 0.85
C LYS A 55 13.22 -10.36 0.52
N ASP A 56 12.12 -9.82 1.02
CA ASP A 56 10.77 -10.34 0.78
C ASP A 56 10.43 -10.32 -0.72
N VAL A 57 10.79 -9.24 -1.42
CA VAL A 57 10.65 -9.11 -2.88
C VAL A 57 11.53 -10.14 -3.62
N GLU A 58 12.79 -10.32 -3.24
CA GLU A 58 13.68 -11.31 -3.86
C GLU A 58 13.21 -12.76 -3.63
N ASP A 59 12.61 -13.03 -2.49
CA ASP A 59 12.04 -14.37 -2.23
C ASP A 59 10.75 -14.59 -3.04
N ALA A 60 9.91 -13.56 -3.18
CA ALA A 60 8.70 -13.63 -4.02
C ALA A 60 9.01 -13.81 -5.52
N LYS A 61 10.13 -13.29 -6.03
CA LYS A 61 10.57 -13.53 -7.41
C LYS A 61 10.84 -15.00 -7.75
N LYS A 62 11.07 -15.84 -6.73
CA LYS A 62 11.41 -17.26 -6.89
C LYS A 62 10.20 -18.18 -6.92
N THR A 63 9.02 -17.65 -6.66
CA THR A 63 7.77 -18.42 -6.60
C THR A 63 6.63 -17.67 -7.27
N ASN A 64 5.69 -18.41 -7.86
CA ASN A 64 4.42 -17.87 -8.34
C ASN A 64 3.26 -18.17 -7.37
N GLU A 65 3.56 -18.66 -6.17
CA GLU A 65 2.56 -18.95 -5.17
C GLU A 65 2.01 -17.66 -4.55
N TYR A 66 0.76 -17.70 -4.16
CA TYR A 66 0.15 -16.62 -3.40
C TYR A 66 0.67 -16.64 -1.97
N MET A 67 1.55 -15.69 -1.63
CA MET A 67 2.27 -15.65 -0.35
C MET A 67 1.55 -14.85 0.74
N LEU A 68 0.43 -14.21 0.43
CA LEU A 68 -0.29 -13.40 1.42
C LEU A 68 -1.17 -14.28 2.30
N ASP A 69 -0.73 -14.52 3.53
CA ASP A 69 -1.49 -15.20 4.57
C ASP A 69 -2.35 -14.18 5.34
N MET A 70 -3.52 -13.87 4.81
CA MET A 70 -4.44 -12.90 5.40
C MET A 70 -5.03 -13.36 6.75
N GLU A 71 -5.05 -14.66 7.04
CA GLU A 71 -5.56 -15.16 8.32
C GLU A 71 -4.59 -14.89 9.47
N ASN A 72 -3.29 -15.06 9.22
CA ASN A 72 -2.25 -14.81 10.24
C ASN A 72 -1.72 -13.36 10.20
N HIS A 73 -1.91 -12.65 9.08
CA HIS A 73 -1.45 -11.28 8.89
C HIS A 73 -2.59 -10.37 8.41
N PRO A 74 -3.66 -10.18 9.21
CA PRO A 74 -4.80 -9.37 8.77
C PRO A 74 -4.53 -7.86 8.78
N ASN A 75 -3.42 -7.41 9.38
CA ASN A 75 -3.04 -6.01 9.59
C ASN A 75 -2.20 -5.45 8.43
N TRP A 76 -2.69 -5.54 7.22
CA TRP A 76 -1.99 -5.07 6.03
C TRP A 76 -2.71 -3.90 5.36
N PHE A 77 -1.98 -3.19 4.50
CA PHE A 77 -2.53 -2.23 3.55
C PHE A 77 -1.87 -2.41 2.18
N ASP A 78 -2.59 -2.03 1.13
CA ASP A 78 -2.10 -2.17 -0.24
C ASP A 78 -1.16 -1.02 -0.59
N ALA A 79 0.06 -1.35 -1.05
CA ALA A 79 1.08 -0.40 -1.48
C ALA A 79 1.66 -0.87 -2.81
N SER A 80 1.11 -0.41 -3.93
CA SER A 80 1.39 -0.96 -5.25
C SER A 80 2.00 0.06 -6.20
N PHE A 81 3.05 -0.35 -6.91
CA PHE A 81 3.71 0.43 -7.95
C PHE A 81 3.31 -0.05 -9.34
N ILE A 82 2.69 0.83 -10.11
CA ILE A 82 2.33 0.59 -11.51
C ILE A 82 3.42 1.16 -12.41
N SER A 83 4.49 0.38 -12.60
CA SER A 83 5.71 0.81 -13.29
C SER A 83 5.52 1.13 -14.78
N TRP A 84 4.47 0.60 -15.39
CA TRP A 84 4.20 0.76 -16.82
C TRP A 84 3.48 2.04 -17.19
N LEU A 85 2.77 2.66 -16.24
CA LEU A 85 1.86 3.77 -16.50
C LEU A 85 2.17 4.98 -15.63
N SER A 86 2.09 6.17 -16.27
CA SER A 86 1.81 7.42 -15.59
C SER A 86 0.35 7.77 -15.85
N TYR A 87 -0.42 8.14 -14.83
CA TYR A 87 -1.85 8.38 -14.93
C TYR A 87 -2.24 9.70 -14.24
N ASP A 88 -3.37 10.25 -14.63
CA ASP A 88 -3.96 11.41 -13.96
C ASP A 88 -5.06 11.01 -12.98
N SER A 89 -5.62 9.82 -13.16
CA SER A 89 -6.62 9.23 -12.27
C SER A 89 -6.52 7.71 -12.28
N LEU A 90 -6.66 7.10 -11.12
CA LEU A 90 -6.75 5.66 -10.95
C LEU A 90 -7.87 5.35 -9.95
N ASN A 91 -8.79 4.48 -10.34
CA ASN A 91 -9.81 3.93 -9.45
C ASN A 91 -9.74 2.41 -9.46
N ILE A 92 -9.68 1.82 -8.27
CA ILE A 92 -9.73 0.36 -8.09
C ILE A 92 -11.06 0.04 -7.43
N GLU A 93 -11.92 -0.66 -8.16
CA GLU A 93 -13.18 -1.15 -7.62
C GLU A 93 -12.97 -2.46 -6.88
N LEU A 94 -13.62 -2.57 -5.72
CA LEU A 94 -13.61 -3.78 -4.91
C LEU A 94 -15.01 -4.39 -4.93
N PRO A 95 -15.11 -5.73 -5.05
CA PRO A 95 -16.40 -6.43 -5.08
C PRO A 95 -17.25 -6.18 -3.82
N ASP A 96 -16.61 -6.05 -2.67
CA ASP A 96 -17.25 -5.71 -1.39
C ASP A 96 -16.51 -4.55 -0.72
N ALA A 97 -16.75 -3.35 -1.25
CA ALA A 97 -16.09 -2.14 -0.77
C ALA A 97 -16.51 -1.73 0.64
N ASN A 98 -17.71 -2.13 1.11
CA ASN A 98 -18.27 -1.62 2.34
C ASN A 98 -17.47 -2.01 3.58
N MET A 99 -16.93 -3.22 3.59
CA MET A 99 -16.19 -3.76 4.75
C MET A 99 -14.68 -3.83 4.52
N PHE A 100 -14.19 -3.40 3.35
CA PHE A 100 -12.76 -3.32 3.09
C PHE A 100 -12.22 -2.00 3.63
N LEU A 101 -11.63 -2.03 4.82
CA LEU A 101 -11.15 -0.84 5.54
C LEU A 101 -9.66 -0.56 5.33
N ALA A 102 -8.89 -1.54 4.86
CA ALA A 102 -7.46 -1.37 4.61
C ALA A 102 -7.22 -0.25 3.58
N PRO A 103 -6.25 0.65 3.81
CA PRO A 103 -5.86 1.64 2.81
C PRO A 103 -5.36 0.99 1.53
N ILE A 104 -5.66 1.61 0.38
CA ILE A 104 -5.05 1.25 -0.90
C ILE A 104 -4.28 2.46 -1.39
N ILE A 105 -2.96 2.30 -1.56
CA ILE A 105 -2.05 3.34 -2.02
C ILE A 105 -1.36 2.84 -3.28
N ASN A 106 -1.57 3.54 -4.39
CA ASN A 106 -0.92 3.20 -5.65
C ASN A 106 -0.12 4.39 -6.16
N TRP A 107 1.02 4.12 -6.78
CA TRP A 107 1.76 5.14 -7.50
C TRP A 107 2.17 4.62 -8.86
N GLY A 108 2.25 5.56 -9.79
CA GLY A 108 2.61 5.25 -11.18
C GLY A 108 4.01 5.69 -11.53
N LYS A 109 4.37 5.48 -12.80
CA LYS A 109 5.65 5.92 -13.34
C LYS A 109 5.76 7.44 -13.26
N TYR A 110 6.93 7.94 -12.81
CA TYR A 110 7.22 9.37 -12.82
C TYR A 110 7.33 9.92 -14.24
N ARG A 111 7.04 11.20 -14.39
CA ARG A 111 7.17 11.97 -15.63
C ARG A 111 7.77 13.33 -15.35
N GLU A 112 8.32 13.96 -16.38
CA GLU A 112 8.77 15.34 -16.27
C GLU A 112 7.64 16.32 -16.63
N GLU A 113 7.39 17.28 -15.75
CA GLU A 113 6.48 18.39 -15.99
C GLU A 113 7.14 19.70 -15.58
N ASN A 114 7.30 20.64 -16.54
CA ASN A 114 7.86 21.96 -16.29
C ASN A 114 9.22 21.92 -15.56
N GLY A 115 10.09 20.98 -15.94
CA GLY A 115 11.43 20.79 -15.37
C GLY A 115 11.43 20.16 -13.96
N ARG A 116 10.32 19.54 -13.56
CA ARG A 116 10.18 18.80 -12.30
C ARG A 116 9.81 17.36 -12.57
N LEU A 117 10.37 16.45 -11.80
CA LEU A 117 9.91 15.07 -11.77
C LEU A 117 8.66 14.97 -10.88
N VAL A 118 7.56 14.52 -11.46
CA VAL A 118 6.30 14.29 -10.77
C VAL A 118 5.90 12.84 -10.90
N MET A 119 5.25 12.31 -9.88
CA MET A 119 4.76 10.94 -9.83
C MET A 119 3.31 10.94 -9.37
N PRO A 120 2.39 10.30 -10.12
CA PRO A 120 1.02 10.17 -9.67
C PRO A 120 0.94 9.25 -8.46
N VAL A 121 0.19 9.67 -7.46
CA VAL A 121 -0.15 8.85 -6.29
C VAL A 121 -1.65 8.89 -6.09
N SER A 122 -2.29 7.73 -5.98
CA SER A 122 -3.68 7.60 -5.60
C SER A 122 -3.81 6.94 -4.23
N VAL A 123 -4.75 7.46 -3.44
CA VAL A 123 -5.06 6.95 -2.11
C VAL A 123 -6.55 6.66 -2.07
N ARG A 124 -6.92 5.45 -1.70
CA ARG A 124 -8.28 5.06 -1.41
C ARG A 124 -8.42 4.70 0.06
N LEU A 125 -9.35 5.35 0.73
CA LEU A 125 -9.78 5.04 2.09
C LEU A 125 -11.28 4.77 2.08
N ASN A 126 -11.74 3.90 2.97
CA ASN A 126 -13.18 3.64 3.13
C ASN A 126 -13.85 4.84 3.80
N HIS A 127 -14.95 5.32 3.22
CA HIS A 127 -15.65 6.51 3.73
C HIS A 127 -16.36 6.28 5.07
N ALA A 128 -16.52 5.02 5.50
CA ALA A 128 -17.03 4.72 6.84
C ALA A 128 -16.06 5.13 7.97
N ILE A 129 -14.76 5.24 7.66
CA ILE A 129 -13.70 5.55 8.63
C ILE A 129 -12.90 6.81 8.29
N ALA A 130 -13.00 7.33 7.07
CA ALA A 130 -12.22 8.46 6.61
C ALA A 130 -13.03 9.40 5.73
N ASP A 131 -12.90 10.67 5.95
CA ASP A 131 -13.45 11.75 5.13
C ASP A 131 -12.38 12.43 4.25
N GLY A 132 -12.77 13.44 3.50
CA GLY A 132 -11.86 14.18 2.62
C GLY A 132 -10.69 14.84 3.35
N TYR A 133 -10.86 15.24 4.61
CA TYR A 133 -9.77 15.77 5.43
C TYR A 133 -8.70 14.70 5.71
N LEU A 134 -9.12 13.50 6.08
CA LEU A 134 -8.20 12.39 6.34
C LEU A 134 -7.46 11.96 5.07
N VAL A 135 -8.14 11.91 3.93
CA VAL A 135 -7.48 11.65 2.63
C VAL A 135 -6.42 12.72 2.33
N ALA A 136 -6.78 14.01 2.44
CA ALA A 136 -5.84 15.11 2.21
C ALA A 136 -4.65 15.07 3.18
N ASN A 137 -4.87 14.64 4.42
CA ASN A 137 -3.82 14.50 5.42
C ASN A 137 -2.78 13.43 5.05
N VAL A 138 -3.16 12.34 4.38
CA VAL A 138 -2.19 11.34 3.87
C VAL A 138 -1.21 12.00 2.91
N PHE A 139 -1.69 12.78 1.94
CA PHE A 139 -0.81 13.50 1.00
C PHE A 139 0.09 14.49 1.70
N ARG A 140 -0.42 15.25 2.68
CA ARG A 140 0.38 16.20 3.46
C ARG A 140 1.50 15.50 4.23
N LEU A 141 1.21 14.36 4.85
CA LEU A 141 2.22 13.57 5.56
C LEU A 141 3.26 12.99 4.58
N LEU A 142 2.83 12.45 3.45
CA LEU A 142 3.72 11.93 2.42
C LEU A 142 4.69 13.01 1.91
N GLU A 143 4.18 14.21 1.63
CA GLU A 143 5.04 15.34 1.23
C GLU A 143 6.06 15.74 2.33
N GLN A 144 5.68 15.68 3.58
CA GLN A 144 6.56 15.99 4.71
C GLN A 144 7.69 14.95 4.81
N GLU A 145 7.36 13.67 4.70
CA GLU A 145 8.35 12.59 4.73
C GLU A 145 9.31 12.66 3.55
N ILE A 146 8.82 12.85 2.33
CA ILE A 146 9.67 13.04 1.14
C ILE A 146 10.63 14.20 1.33
N LYS A 147 10.15 15.36 1.83
CA LYS A 147 11.01 16.53 2.08
C LYS A 147 12.06 16.27 3.17
N SER A 148 11.76 15.44 4.16
CA SER A 148 12.70 15.06 5.21
C SER A 148 13.79 14.12 4.69
N PHE A 149 13.47 13.30 3.70
CA PHE A 149 14.36 12.28 3.11
C PHE A 149 15.41 12.86 2.17
N ILE A 150 15.11 14.01 1.54
CA ILE A 150 15.96 14.66 0.51
C ILE A 150 17.04 15.58 1.16
N LYS A 151 17.17 15.58 2.47
CA LYS A 151 18.22 16.33 3.16
C LYS A 151 19.54 15.51 3.10
#